data_247957c76aba185b4c63c4211f3bb3e5
#
_entry.id   247957c76aba185b4c63c4211f3bb3e5
#
_cell.length_a   1.000
_cell.length_b   1.000
_cell.length_c   1.000
_cell.angle_alpha   90.00
_cell.angle_beta   90.00
_cell.angle_gamma   90.00
#
_symmetry.space_group_name_H-M   'P 1'
#
loop_
_entity.id
_entity.type
_entity.pdbx_description
1 polymer ?
#
loop_
_entity_poly.entity_id
_entity_poly.type
_entity_poly.pdbx_seq_one_letter_code
_entity_poly.pdbx_strand_id
1 'polypeptide(L)'
;MKNFLFWTIAIIITIAAAMYQRMTGPTYPYRTSASVDGTEYSFAFKRSQTNTHPCLIKLEVPQEVSGTLYFRRFRTNDEWTPVVMKHDNGKLAGELPSQPAAGKLEYYVVLRGASGSETALLREKPVVIRFKGNVPAVIMIPHILIMFFAMLLSNLAGITAVAGRDSQRKHGRLALWLLLAGGLVLGPLVQKYAFGELWTGVPFGWDLTDNKTLIAVIAWVVAVIMNRKKARPAYTIAAA
;
A
#
# COMPACT_ATOMS: atom_id res chain seq x y z
N MET A 1 2.72 -17.16 32.30
CA MET A 1 3.81 -16.30 31.82
C MET A 1 4.23 -16.60 30.36
N LYS A 2 4.60 -17.83 29.98
CA LYS A 2 5.10 -18.16 28.62
C LYS A 2 4.11 -17.83 27.49
N ASN A 3 2.80 -18.06 27.68
CA ASN A 3 1.79 -17.73 26.66
C ASN A 3 1.65 -16.21 26.44
N PHE A 4 1.74 -15.42 27.47
CA PHE A 4 1.70 -13.97 27.36
C PHE A 4 2.86 -13.45 26.52
N LEU A 5 4.07 -13.95 26.75
CA LEU A 5 5.26 -13.57 25.97
C LEU A 5 5.08 -13.86 24.47
N PHE A 6 4.54 -15.03 24.11
CA PHE A 6 4.32 -15.39 22.69
C PHE A 6 3.33 -14.43 22.01
N TRP A 7 2.25 -14.06 22.69
CA TRP A 7 1.30 -13.09 22.19
C TRP A 7 1.94 -11.71 22.02
N THR A 8 2.72 -11.26 22.99
CA THR A 8 3.41 -9.97 22.91
C THR A 8 4.36 -9.92 21.71
N ILE A 9 5.17 -10.96 21.51
CA ILE A 9 6.09 -11.04 20.37
C ILE A 9 5.30 -11.07 19.05
N ALA A 10 4.22 -11.86 18.95
CA ALA A 10 3.39 -11.93 17.75
C ALA A 10 2.76 -10.56 17.41
N ILE A 11 2.29 -9.82 18.41
CA ILE A 11 1.73 -8.47 18.22
C ILE A 11 2.81 -7.51 17.72
N ILE A 12 4.00 -7.51 18.33
CA ILE A 12 5.10 -6.64 17.91
C ILE A 12 5.50 -6.93 16.46
N ILE A 13 5.69 -8.21 16.10
CA ILE A 13 6.02 -8.60 14.72
C ILE A 13 4.92 -8.17 13.75
N THR A 14 3.66 -8.38 14.10
CA THR A 14 2.51 -8.01 13.26
C THR A 14 2.46 -6.51 13.00
N ILE A 15 2.63 -5.70 14.05
CA ILE A 15 2.64 -4.24 13.92
C ILE A 15 3.86 -3.79 13.09
N ALA A 16 5.04 -4.31 13.38
CA ALA A 16 6.25 -3.99 12.63
C ALA A 16 6.13 -4.34 11.13
N ALA A 17 5.61 -5.52 10.81
CA ALA A 17 5.37 -5.96 9.44
C ALA A 17 4.34 -5.06 8.73
N ALA A 18 3.25 -4.70 9.40
CA ALA A 18 2.24 -3.79 8.85
C ALA A 18 2.80 -2.38 8.60
N MET A 19 3.59 -1.86 9.52
CA MET A 19 4.28 -0.56 9.37
C MET A 19 5.28 -0.61 8.20
N TYR A 20 6.11 -1.65 8.14
CA TYR A 20 7.06 -1.84 7.05
C TYR A 20 6.34 -1.90 5.70
N GLN A 21 5.30 -2.70 5.57
CA GLN A 21 4.48 -2.80 4.35
C GLN A 21 3.83 -1.46 3.98
N ARG A 22 3.37 -0.70 4.96
CA ARG A 22 2.80 0.64 4.74
C ARG A 22 3.86 1.61 4.21
N MET A 23 5.05 1.63 4.79
CA MET A 23 6.12 2.57 4.45
C MET A 23 6.80 2.24 3.12
N THR A 24 6.92 0.96 2.77
CA THR A 24 7.54 0.50 1.51
C THR A 24 6.54 0.33 0.37
N GLY A 25 5.25 0.42 0.67
CA GLY A 25 4.18 0.18 -0.29
C GLY A 25 4.08 1.26 -1.39
N PRO A 26 3.49 0.92 -2.53
CA PRO A 26 3.38 1.81 -3.69
C PRO A 26 2.45 3.01 -3.47
N THR A 27 1.70 3.04 -2.37
CA THR A 27 0.80 4.14 -2.02
C THR A 27 1.40 5.12 -1.02
N TYR A 28 2.59 4.81 -0.48
CA TYR A 28 3.30 5.73 0.42
C TYR A 28 3.80 6.93 -0.38
N PRO A 29 3.67 8.17 0.15
CA PRO A 29 4.11 9.37 -0.57
C PRO A 29 5.60 9.26 -0.95
N TYR A 30 5.93 9.70 -2.15
CA TYR A 30 7.33 9.85 -2.56
C TYR A 30 7.89 11.11 -1.91
N ARG A 31 8.99 10.99 -1.18
CA ARG A 31 9.65 12.11 -0.53
C ARG A 31 10.95 12.45 -1.25
N THR A 32 11.20 13.73 -1.42
CA THR A 32 12.45 14.27 -1.96
C THR A 32 12.71 15.64 -1.36
N SER A 33 13.96 16.09 -1.42
CA SER A 33 14.32 17.48 -1.12
C SER A 33 14.95 18.13 -2.34
N ALA A 34 14.84 19.44 -2.43
CA ALA A 34 15.49 20.26 -3.44
C ALA A 34 15.71 21.68 -2.95
N SER A 35 16.73 22.33 -3.52
CA SER A 35 17.01 23.74 -3.23
C SER A 35 16.24 24.64 -4.18
N VAL A 36 15.56 25.64 -3.63
CA VAL A 36 14.90 26.73 -4.37
C VAL A 36 15.45 28.04 -3.81
N ASP A 37 16.06 28.87 -4.66
CA ASP A 37 16.75 30.11 -4.28
C ASP A 37 17.75 29.91 -3.11
N GLY A 38 18.50 28.79 -3.10
CA GLY A 38 19.49 28.48 -2.08
C GLY A 38 18.94 27.92 -0.77
N THR A 39 17.60 27.84 -0.60
CA THR A 39 16.96 27.24 0.58
C THR A 39 16.49 25.83 0.25
N GLU A 40 16.82 24.87 1.12
CA GLU A 40 16.41 23.47 0.95
C GLU A 40 15.00 23.24 1.51
N TYR A 41 14.14 22.63 0.69
CA TYR A 41 12.78 22.25 1.05
C TYR A 41 12.56 20.74 0.89
N SER A 42 11.78 20.15 1.79
CA SER A 42 11.35 18.75 1.71
C SER A 42 9.95 18.66 1.15
N PHE A 43 9.76 17.82 0.14
CA PHE A 43 8.50 17.63 -0.57
C PHE A 43 7.97 16.22 -0.41
N ALA A 44 6.65 16.08 -0.31
CA ALA A 44 5.95 14.80 -0.26
C ALA A 44 4.90 14.71 -1.37
N PHE A 45 5.14 13.86 -2.36
CA PHE A 45 4.29 13.68 -3.53
C PHE A 45 3.34 12.51 -3.36
N LYS A 46 2.05 12.74 -3.58
CA LYS A 46 1.01 11.71 -3.47
C LYS A 46 1.15 10.65 -4.55
N ARG A 47 1.00 9.37 -4.19
CA ARG A 47 1.05 8.23 -5.11
C ARG A 47 -0.28 7.47 -5.20
N SER A 48 -1.29 7.91 -4.46
CA SER A 48 -2.62 7.31 -4.46
C SER A 48 -3.67 8.34 -4.08
N GLN A 49 -4.82 8.28 -4.75
CA GLN A 49 -6.00 9.12 -4.51
C GLN A 49 -7.27 8.32 -4.77
N THR A 50 -8.38 8.68 -4.10
CA THR A 50 -9.71 8.21 -4.49
C THR A 50 -10.13 8.92 -5.77
N ASN A 51 -10.90 8.23 -6.62
CA ASN A 51 -11.35 8.80 -7.90
C ASN A 51 -12.61 9.67 -7.79
N THR A 52 -13.11 9.89 -6.59
CA THR A 52 -14.29 10.73 -6.33
C THR A 52 -14.03 12.23 -6.51
N HIS A 53 -12.77 12.63 -6.40
CA HIS A 53 -12.36 14.04 -6.50
C HIS A 53 -11.00 14.14 -7.20
N PRO A 54 -10.72 15.29 -7.85
CA PRO A 54 -9.38 15.61 -8.33
C PRO A 54 -8.33 15.52 -7.21
N CYS A 55 -7.09 15.26 -7.58
CA CYS A 55 -6.02 15.14 -6.60
C CYS A 55 -5.27 16.47 -6.45
N LEU A 56 -5.40 17.10 -5.31
CA LEU A 56 -4.66 18.31 -4.99
C LEU A 56 -3.24 17.97 -4.52
N ILE A 57 -2.24 18.45 -5.28
CA ILE A 57 -0.82 18.41 -4.95
C ILE A 57 -0.48 19.71 -4.26
N LYS A 58 -0.04 19.65 -3.00
CA LYS A 58 0.30 20.83 -2.19
C LYS A 58 1.77 20.79 -1.82
N LEU A 59 2.47 21.91 -2.02
CA LEU A 59 3.89 22.08 -1.67
C LEU A 59 4.01 23.23 -0.69
N GLU A 60 4.83 23.03 0.34
CA GLU A 60 5.12 24.06 1.34
C GLU A 60 6.32 24.88 0.85
N VAL A 61 6.03 26.03 0.26
CA VAL A 61 7.02 26.99 -0.25
C VAL A 61 6.53 28.42 0.02
N PRO A 62 7.43 29.42 0.12
CA PRO A 62 7.07 30.83 0.27
C PRO A 62 6.16 31.35 -0.88
N GLN A 63 5.46 32.46 -0.61
CA GLN A 63 4.53 33.05 -1.58
C GLN A 63 5.20 33.58 -2.86
N GLU A 64 6.49 33.91 -2.76
CA GLU A 64 7.31 34.38 -3.88
C GLU A 64 7.65 33.26 -4.87
N VAL A 65 7.52 32.00 -4.45
CA VAL A 65 7.80 30.83 -5.29
C VAL A 65 6.55 30.48 -6.07
N SER A 66 6.63 30.50 -7.37
CA SER A 66 5.59 30.00 -8.28
C SER A 66 5.90 28.59 -8.76
N GLY A 67 4.94 27.92 -9.39
CA GLY A 67 5.18 26.57 -9.92
C GLY A 67 4.18 26.15 -10.99
N THR A 68 4.61 25.18 -11.77
CA THR A 68 3.79 24.51 -12.78
C THR A 68 3.85 23.01 -12.55
N LEU A 69 2.68 22.40 -12.41
CA LEU A 69 2.48 20.97 -12.32
C LEU A 69 2.28 20.41 -13.73
N TYR A 70 3.08 19.46 -14.14
CA TYR A 70 2.97 18.78 -15.43
C TYR A 70 2.47 17.35 -15.19
N PHE A 71 1.46 16.93 -15.97
CA PHE A 71 0.96 15.55 -15.88
C PHE A 71 0.61 14.99 -17.25
N ARG A 72 0.56 13.65 -17.34
CA ARG A 72 0.02 12.90 -18.47
C ARG A 72 -0.46 11.52 -17.99
N ARG A 73 -1.17 10.77 -18.82
CA ARG A 73 -1.54 9.39 -18.51
C ARG A 73 -0.30 8.50 -18.48
N PHE A 74 -0.24 7.64 -17.51
CA PHE A 74 0.90 6.76 -17.32
C PHE A 74 0.99 5.69 -18.42
N ARG A 75 2.17 5.53 -19.02
CA ARG A 75 2.46 4.59 -20.13
C ARG A 75 1.64 4.89 -21.39
N THR A 76 1.43 6.14 -21.69
CA THR A 76 0.89 6.61 -22.97
C THR A 76 1.90 7.53 -23.63
N ASN A 77 1.65 7.86 -24.92
CA ASN A 77 2.43 8.84 -25.67
C ASN A 77 1.78 10.24 -25.59
N ASP A 78 0.96 10.50 -24.59
CA ASP A 78 0.36 11.81 -24.40
C ASP A 78 1.43 12.87 -24.16
N GLU A 79 1.21 14.06 -24.65
CA GLU A 79 2.00 15.23 -24.30
C GLU A 79 1.77 15.63 -22.83
N TRP A 80 2.76 16.30 -22.26
CA TRP A 80 2.66 16.83 -20.91
C TRP A 80 1.67 18.01 -20.86
N THR A 81 0.65 17.89 -20.03
CA THR A 81 -0.32 18.94 -19.78
C THR A 81 0.16 19.81 -18.61
N PRO A 82 0.42 21.10 -18.81
CA PRO A 82 0.79 22.03 -17.74
C PRO A 82 -0.43 22.53 -16.97
N VAL A 83 -0.29 22.63 -15.64
CA VAL A 83 -1.25 23.27 -14.74
C VAL A 83 -0.50 24.27 -13.88
N VAL A 84 -0.86 25.55 -14.01
CA VAL A 84 -0.30 26.62 -13.17
C VAL A 84 -0.77 26.39 -11.73
N MET A 85 0.18 26.30 -10.81
CA MET A 85 -0.13 26.16 -9.39
C MET A 85 -0.44 27.53 -8.78
N LYS A 86 -1.32 27.53 -7.77
CA LYS A 86 -1.75 28.77 -7.08
C LYS A 86 -1.52 28.60 -5.58
N HIS A 87 -1.19 29.70 -4.91
CA HIS A 87 -1.12 29.71 -3.45
C HIS A 87 -2.53 29.63 -2.84
N ASP A 88 -2.72 28.63 -2.00
CA ASP A 88 -3.93 28.36 -1.23
C ASP A 88 -3.55 28.03 0.22
N ASN A 89 -4.00 28.84 1.17
CA ASN A 89 -3.74 28.66 2.61
C ASN A 89 -2.24 28.46 2.93
N GLY A 90 -1.38 29.28 2.34
CA GLY A 90 0.07 29.26 2.60
C GLY A 90 0.83 28.10 1.92
N LYS A 91 0.18 27.36 1.01
CA LYS A 91 0.80 26.28 0.23
C LYS A 91 0.58 26.49 -1.26
N LEU A 92 1.58 26.18 -2.05
CA LEU A 92 1.46 26.17 -3.50
C LEU A 92 0.71 24.91 -3.93
N ALA A 93 -0.44 25.05 -4.57
CA ALA A 93 -1.38 23.98 -4.89
C ALA A 93 -1.64 23.87 -6.41
N GLY A 94 -1.61 22.65 -6.92
CA GLY A 94 -1.99 22.29 -8.28
C GLY A 94 -2.89 21.06 -8.28
N GLU A 95 -3.79 20.95 -9.25
CA GLU A 95 -4.80 19.92 -9.29
C GLU A 95 -4.56 18.95 -10.45
N LEU A 96 -4.52 17.65 -10.14
CA LEU A 96 -4.53 16.57 -11.12
C LEU A 96 -5.98 16.13 -11.36
N PRO A 97 -6.41 15.93 -12.61
CA PRO A 97 -7.76 15.48 -12.92
C PRO A 97 -7.99 14.06 -12.39
N SER A 98 -9.21 13.80 -11.91
CA SER A 98 -9.61 12.45 -11.50
C SER A 98 -9.52 11.48 -12.69
N GLN A 99 -9.20 10.22 -12.39
CA GLN A 99 -9.14 9.15 -13.37
C GLN A 99 -10.13 8.04 -12.98
N PRO A 100 -10.57 7.20 -13.93
CA PRO A 100 -11.33 5.99 -13.59
C PRO A 100 -10.61 5.11 -12.56
N ALA A 101 -11.33 4.20 -11.93
CA ALA A 101 -10.74 3.22 -11.02
C ALA A 101 -9.58 2.48 -11.70
N ALA A 102 -8.47 2.28 -10.99
CA ALA A 102 -7.18 1.79 -11.48
C ALA A 102 -6.42 2.74 -12.44
N GLY A 103 -7.00 3.83 -12.91
CA GLY A 103 -6.33 4.82 -13.77
C GLY A 103 -5.10 5.41 -13.09
N LYS A 104 -4.09 5.72 -13.89
CA LYS A 104 -2.82 6.25 -13.41
C LYS A 104 -2.41 7.48 -14.21
N LEU A 105 -1.91 8.48 -13.50
CA LEU A 105 -1.17 9.60 -14.08
C LEU A 105 0.28 9.52 -13.63
N GLU A 106 1.17 10.07 -14.45
CA GLU A 106 2.51 10.44 -14.03
C GLU A 106 2.63 11.95 -14.04
N TYR A 107 3.34 12.51 -13.06
CA TYR A 107 3.46 13.95 -12.90
C TYR A 107 4.78 14.37 -12.27
N TYR A 108 5.17 15.60 -12.55
CA TYR A 108 6.30 16.30 -11.94
C TYR A 108 5.97 17.79 -11.76
N VAL A 109 6.80 18.51 -11.02
CA VAL A 109 6.59 19.94 -10.77
C VAL A 109 7.85 20.71 -11.14
N VAL A 110 7.67 21.88 -11.76
CA VAL A 110 8.73 22.87 -11.95
C VAL A 110 8.41 24.04 -11.05
N LEU A 111 9.31 24.37 -10.14
CA LEU A 111 9.23 25.55 -9.28
C LEU A 111 10.08 26.66 -9.88
N ARG A 112 9.60 27.88 -9.76
CA ARG A 112 10.35 29.10 -10.10
C ARG A 112 10.47 29.96 -8.85
N GLY A 113 11.69 30.16 -8.41
CA GLY A 113 12.02 31.01 -7.27
C GLY A 113 11.88 32.50 -7.56
N ALA A 114 11.97 33.32 -6.52
CA ALA A 114 11.92 34.79 -6.65
C ALA A 114 13.08 35.35 -7.50
N SER A 115 14.25 34.68 -7.48
CA SER A 115 15.40 34.99 -8.33
C SER A 115 15.18 34.70 -9.81
N GLY A 116 14.06 34.03 -10.17
CA GLY A 116 13.79 33.53 -11.52
C GLY A 116 14.45 32.18 -11.84
N SER A 117 15.17 31.57 -10.88
CA SER A 117 15.74 30.23 -11.04
C SER A 117 14.65 29.16 -11.16
N GLU A 118 14.82 28.20 -12.05
CA GLU A 118 13.89 27.08 -12.20
C GLU A 118 14.47 25.81 -11.56
N THR A 119 13.68 25.15 -10.72
CA THR A 119 14.00 23.85 -10.12
C THR A 119 12.97 22.83 -10.54
N ALA A 120 13.37 21.83 -11.32
CA ALA A 120 12.49 20.75 -11.75
C ALA A 120 12.52 19.61 -10.74
N LEU A 121 11.38 19.34 -10.08
CA LEU A 121 11.20 18.28 -9.12
C LEU A 121 10.71 17.01 -9.83
N LEU A 122 11.56 15.97 -9.88
CA LEU A 122 11.21 14.64 -10.39
C LEU A 122 10.89 14.57 -11.90
N ARG A 123 11.41 15.49 -12.71
CA ARG A 123 11.20 15.49 -14.16
C ARG A 123 11.76 14.25 -14.86
N GLU A 124 12.94 13.78 -14.43
CA GLU A 124 13.58 12.57 -15.00
C GLU A 124 12.90 11.28 -14.55
N LYS A 125 12.32 11.28 -13.36
CA LYS A 125 11.60 10.15 -12.78
C LYS A 125 10.26 10.61 -12.23
N PRO A 126 9.25 10.82 -13.08
CA PRO A 126 7.94 11.34 -12.67
C PRO A 126 7.27 10.44 -11.63
N VAL A 127 6.50 11.08 -10.75
CA VAL A 127 5.73 10.38 -9.73
C VAL A 127 4.50 9.76 -10.37
N VAL A 128 4.32 8.46 -10.18
CA VAL A 128 3.10 7.78 -10.62
C VAL A 128 2.07 7.81 -9.49
N ILE A 129 0.90 8.37 -9.78
CA ILE A 129 -0.27 8.34 -8.91
C ILE A 129 -1.34 7.41 -9.47
N ARG A 130 -1.89 6.54 -8.61
CA ARG A 130 -2.99 5.63 -8.95
C ARG A 130 -4.29 6.09 -8.31
N PHE A 131 -5.35 6.18 -9.11
CA PHE A 131 -6.69 6.47 -8.64
C PHE A 131 -7.42 5.19 -8.28
N LYS A 132 -8.10 5.20 -7.14
CA LYS A 132 -8.85 4.06 -6.60
C LYS A 132 -10.31 4.43 -6.48
N GLY A 133 -11.19 3.48 -6.82
CA GLY A 133 -12.61 3.57 -6.52
C GLY A 133 -12.85 3.62 -5.01
N ASN A 134 -14.03 4.11 -4.63
CA ASN A 134 -14.45 4.14 -3.24
C ASN A 134 -14.94 2.75 -2.80
N VAL A 135 -14.26 2.16 -1.83
CA VAL A 135 -14.65 0.87 -1.24
C VAL A 135 -15.57 1.12 -0.05
N PRO A 136 -16.79 0.54 -0.02
CA PRO A 136 -17.70 0.69 1.12
C PRO A 136 -17.05 0.25 2.44
N ALA A 137 -17.26 1.05 3.49
CA ALA A 137 -16.69 0.78 4.81
C ALA A 137 -17.10 -0.59 5.37
N VAL A 138 -18.32 -1.03 5.04
CA VAL A 138 -18.86 -2.35 5.43
C VAL A 138 -18.06 -3.53 4.86
N ILE A 139 -17.32 -3.33 3.79
CA ILE A 139 -16.40 -4.32 3.20
C ILE A 139 -14.97 -4.06 3.66
N MET A 140 -14.54 -2.81 3.63
CA MET A 140 -13.14 -2.44 3.94
C MET A 140 -12.78 -2.73 5.40
N ILE A 141 -13.63 -2.36 6.36
CA ILE A 141 -13.33 -2.52 7.78
C ILE A 141 -13.20 -4.00 8.16
N PRO A 142 -14.18 -4.89 7.85
CA PRO A 142 -14.01 -6.32 8.12
C PRO A 142 -12.81 -6.94 7.41
N HIS A 143 -12.55 -6.57 6.15
CA HIS A 143 -11.36 -7.04 5.43
C HIS A 143 -10.07 -6.71 6.20
N ILE A 144 -9.88 -5.45 6.57
CA ILE A 144 -8.69 -5.01 7.31
C ILE A 144 -8.55 -5.79 8.62
N LEU A 145 -9.61 -5.86 9.43
CA LEU A 145 -9.56 -6.54 10.72
C LEU A 145 -9.24 -8.03 10.57
N ILE A 146 -9.92 -8.74 9.67
CA ILE A 146 -9.72 -10.18 9.44
C ILE A 146 -8.29 -10.43 8.94
N MET A 147 -7.76 -9.62 8.04
CA MET A 147 -6.38 -9.77 7.55
C MET A 147 -5.35 -9.50 8.65
N PHE A 148 -5.57 -8.51 9.51
CA PHE A 148 -4.69 -8.27 10.66
C PHE A 148 -4.69 -9.44 11.64
N PHE A 149 -5.87 -10.00 11.96
CA PHE A 149 -5.96 -11.18 12.81
C PHE A 149 -5.38 -12.43 12.16
N ALA A 150 -5.53 -12.60 10.82
CA ALA A 150 -4.89 -13.67 10.08
C ALA A 150 -3.37 -13.61 10.22
N MET A 151 -2.77 -12.42 10.01
CA MET A 151 -1.33 -12.20 10.14
C MET A 151 -0.86 -12.40 11.59
N LEU A 152 -1.62 -11.92 12.59
CA LEU A 152 -1.31 -12.10 14.00
C LEU A 152 -1.28 -13.58 14.39
N LEU A 153 -2.31 -14.34 13.99
CA LEU A 153 -2.37 -15.77 14.28
C LEU A 153 -1.36 -16.58 13.46
N SER A 154 -1.00 -16.15 12.27
CA SER A 154 0.09 -16.69 11.48
C SER A 154 1.41 -16.57 12.24
N ASN A 155 1.78 -15.37 12.67
CA ASN A 155 2.99 -15.13 13.47
C ASN A 155 2.98 -15.92 14.78
N LEU A 156 1.85 -15.96 15.49
CA LEU A 156 1.70 -16.73 16.72
C LEU A 156 1.85 -18.23 16.48
N ALA A 157 1.35 -18.75 15.35
CA ALA A 157 1.54 -20.14 14.97
C ALA A 157 3.01 -20.46 14.72
N GLY A 158 3.73 -19.60 13.99
CA GLY A 158 5.17 -19.72 13.76
C GLY A 158 5.97 -19.72 15.07
N ILE A 159 5.72 -18.75 15.95
CA ILE A 159 6.40 -18.65 17.26
C ILE A 159 6.14 -19.90 18.12
N THR A 160 4.88 -20.34 18.20
CA THR A 160 4.54 -21.55 18.97
C THR A 160 5.08 -22.83 18.35
N ALA A 161 5.24 -22.86 17.01
CA ALA A 161 5.90 -23.98 16.31
C ALA A 161 7.40 -24.05 16.64
N VAL A 162 8.11 -22.91 16.61
CA VAL A 162 9.53 -22.82 17.01
C VAL A 162 9.70 -23.23 18.47
N ALA A 163 8.76 -22.87 19.35
CA ALA A 163 8.77 -23.24 20.76
C ALA A 163 8.32 -24.70 21.04
N GLY A 164 8.07 -25.52 20.00
CA GLY A 164 7.64 -26.91 20.13
C GLY A 164 6.27 -27.09 20.78
N ARG A 165 5.36 -26.10 20.65
CA ARG A 165 4.02 -26.13 21.26
C ARG A 165 2.99 -26.69 20.30
N ASP A 166 2.12 -27.58 20.77
CA ASP A 166 1.02 -28.15 19.99
C ASP A 166 -0.04 -27.09 19.59
N SER A 167 -0.11 -25.97 20.33
CA SER A 167 -1.03 -24.86 20.02
C SER A 167 -0.80 -24.26 18.63
N GLN A 168 0.38 -24.44 18.01
CA GLN A 168 0.65 -24.07 16.62
C GLN A 168 -0.41 -24.57 15.63
N ARG A 169 -0.93 -25.81 15.87
CA ARG A 169 -1.95 -26.43 15.00
C ARG A 169 -3.28 -25.69 15.06
N LYS A 170 -3.67 -25.21 16.23
CA LYS A 170 -4.89 -24.43 16.43
C LYS A 170 -4.74 -23.05 15.79
N HIS A 171 -3.64 -22.35 16.09
CA HIS A 171 -3.38 -21.01 15.56
C HIS A 171 -3.28 -21.03 14.03
N GLY A 172 -2.56 -22.02 13.46
CA GLY A 172 -2.44 -22.17 12.01
C GLY A 172 -3.77 -22.44 11.30
N ARG A 173 -4.65 -23.28 11.89
CA ARG A 173 -6.00 -23.50 11.33
C ARG A 173 -6.84 -22.22 11.35
N LEU A 174 -6.79 -21.46 12.44
CA LEU A 174 -7.49 -20.18 12.54
C LEU A 174 -6.92 -19.15 11.56
N ALA A 175 -5.59 -19.07 11.43
CA ALA A 175 -4.95 -18.20 10.44
C ALA A 175 -5.42 -18.53 9.02
N LEU A 176 -5.47 -19.82 8.64
CA LEU A 176 -5.98 -20.25 7.34
C LEU A 176 -7.42 -19.82 7.12
N TRP A 177 -8.34 -20.06 8.07
CA TRP A 177 -9.74 -19.67 7.93
C TRP A 177 -9.91 -18.14 7.76
N LEU A 178 -9.13 -17.36 8.52
CA LEU A 178 -9.14 -15.91 8.38
C LEU A 178 -8.56 -15.45 7.04
N LEU A 179 -7.48 -16.10 6.56
CA LEU A 179 -6.93 -15.84 5.23
C LEU A 179 -7.92 -16.16 4.12
N LEU A 180 -8.66 -17.27 4.22
CA LEU A 180 -9.69 -17.59 3.24
C LEU A 180 -10.81 -16.54 3.26
N ALA A 181 -11.32 -16.19 4.44
CA ALA A 181 -12.40 -15.20 4.56
C ALA A 181 -11.93 -13.79 4.16
N GLY A 182 -10.80 -13.32 4.68
CA GLY A 182 -10.27 -12.00 4.43
C GLY A 182 -9.62 -11.87 3.05
N GLY A 183 -8.79 -12.85 2.66
CA GLY A 183 -7.98 -12.79 1.45
C GLY A 183 -8.71 -13.23 0.18
N LEU A 184 -9.49 -14.33 0.23
CA LEU A 184 -10.15 -14.89 -0.96
C LEU A 184 -11.64 -14.54 -1.10
N VAL A 185 -12.28 -14.01 -0.05
CA VAL A 185 -13.68 -13.54 -0.14
C VAL A 185 -13.72 -12.02 -0.10
N LEU A 186 -13.27 -11.40 0.97
CA LEU A 186 -13.34 -9.94 1.11
C LEU A 186 -12.29 -9.21 0.25
N GLY A 187 -11.09 -9.79 0.07
CA GLY A 187 -10.03 -9.22 -0.77
C GLY A 187 -10.50 -8.94 -2.21
N PRO A 188 -11.06 -9.92 -2.93
CA PRO A 188 -11.64 -9.71 -4.26
C PRO A 188 -12.73 -8.64 -4.29
N LEU A 189 -13.60 -8.56 -3.26
CA LEU A 189 -14.61 -7.51 -3.18
C LEU A 189 -13.96 -6.12 -3.03
N VAL A 190 -12.96 -5.98 -2.14
CA VAL A 190 -12.19 -4.74 -2.00
C VAL A 190 -11.54 -4.36 -3.34
N GLN A 191 -10.96 -5.32 -4.04
CA GLN A 191 -10.30 -5.10 -5.32
C GLN A 191 -11.28 -4.67 -6.41
N LYS A 192 -12.46 -5.30 -6.46
CA LYS A 192 -13.53 -4.92 -7.39
C LYS A 192 -13.93 -3.45 -7.23
N TYR A 193 -14.20 -3.02 -6.00
CA TYR A 193 -14.55 -1.62 -5.74
C TYR A 193 -13.37 -0.66 -5.98
N ALA A 194 -12.16 -1.07 -5.61
CA ALA A 194 -11.00 -0.21 -5.75
C ALA A 194 -10.49 -0.09 -7.19
N PHE A 195 -10.57 -1.19 -7.98
CA PHE A 195 -9.87 -1.28 -9.27
C PHE A 195 -10.71 -1.84 -10.42
N GLY A 196 -11.95 -2.26 -10.17
CA GLY A 196 -12.86 -2.76 -11.18
C GLY A 196 -12.83 -4.27 -11.39
N GLU A 197 -11.78 -4.97 -10.96
CA GLU A 197 -11.59 -6.40 -11.14
C GLU A 197 -11.64 -7.16 -9.82
N LEU A 198 -12.19 -8.38 -9.80
CA LEU A 198 -12.24 -9.21 -8.59
C LEU A 198 -10.88 -9.82 -8.26
N TRP A 199 -10.10 -10.16 -9.28
CA TRP A 199 -8.81 -10.82 -9.13
C TRP A 199 -7.92 -10.52 -10.32
N THR A 200 -6.68 -10.11 -10.08
CA THR A 200 -5.69 -9.80 -11.12
C THR A 200 -4.35 -10.53 -10.89
N GLY A 201 -4.35 -11.51 -9.97
CA GLY A 201 -3.25 -12.45 -9.79
C GLY A 201 -3.33 -13.65 -10.74
N VAL A 202 -2.41 -14.58 -10.60
CA VAL A 202 -2.39 -15.85 -11.37
C VAL A 202 -3.72 -16.59 -11.18
N PRO A 203 -4.34 -17.13 -12.27
CA PRO A 203 -3.84 -17.24 -13.65
C PRO A 203 -4.15 -16.03 -14.54
N PHE A 204 -4.89 -15.01 -14.06
CA PHE A 204 -5.42 -13.92 -14.90
C PHE A 204 -4.44 -12.74 -15.05
N GLY A 205 -3.43 -12.66 -14.20
CA GLY A 205 -2.44 -11.58 -14.22
C GLY A 205 -1.33 -11.75 -13.19
N TRP A 206 -0.57 -10.67 -12.99
CA TRP A 206 0.62 -10.67 -12.14
C TRP A 206 0.52 -9.65 -11.00
N ASP A 207 -0.71 -9.35 -10.52
CA ASP A 207 -0.83 -8.46 -9.36
C ASP A 207 -0.13 -9.08 -8.14
N LEU A 208 0.78 -8.29 -7.56
CA LEU A 208 1.64 -8.76 -6.48
C LEU A 208 0.86 -9.05 -5.20
N THR A 209 -0.22 -8.31 -4.93
CA THR A 209 -1.03 -8.47 -3.72
C THR A 209 -1.82 -9.76 -3.76
N ASP A 210 -2.48 -10.01 -4.89
CA ASP A 210 -3.25 -11.24 -5.11
C ASP A 210 -2.35 -12.47 -5.08
N ASN A 211 -1.20 -12.41 -5.77
CA ASN A 211 -0.25 -13.52 -5.80
C ASN A 211 0.34 -13.83 -4.42
N LYS A 212 0.66 -12.81 -3.60
CA LYS A 212 1.09 -13.02 -2.21
C LYS A 212 0.00 -13.69 -1.38
N THR A 213 -1.25 -13.28 -1.53
CA THR A 213 -2.39 -13.89 -0.85
C THR A 213 -2.55 -15.36 -1.26
N LEU A 214 -2.47 -15.65 -2.56
CA LEU A 214 -2.56 -17.02 -3.08
C LEU A 214 -1.45 -17.92 -2.52
N ILE A 215 -0.19 -17.45 -2.55
CA ILE A 215 0.95 -18.18 -2.00
C ILE A 215 0.77 -18.44 -0.50
N ALA A 216 0.34 -17.44 0.27
CA ALA A 216 0.10 -17.60 1.70
C ALA A 216 -1.01 -18.62 1.98
N VAL A 217 -2.11 -18.59 1.22
CA VAL A 217 -3.19 -19.58 1.35
C VAL A 217 -2.69 -20.98 1.04
N ILE A 218 -1.96 -21.19 -0.07
CA ILE A 218 -1.41 -22.49 -0.44
C ILE A 218 -0.47 -23.00 0.64
N ALA A 219 0.45 -22.18 1.14
CA ALA A 219 1.39 -22.54 2.20
C ALA A 219 0.65 -22.96 3.47
N TRP A 220 -0.38 -22.23 3.88
CA TRP A 220 -1.18 -22.58 5.04
C TRP A 220 -2.04 -23.83 4.84
N VAL A 221 -2.61 -24.04 3.65
CA VAL A 221 -3.32 -25.29 3.32
C VAL A 221 -2.39 -26.49 3.49
N VAL A 222 -1.19 -26.42 2.91
CA VAL A 222 -0.16 -27.48 3.05
C VAL A 222 0.20 -27.68 4.53
N ALA A 223 0.49 -26.60 5.27
CA ALA A 223 0.85 -26.67 6.67
C ALA A 223 -0.26 -27.34 7.52
N VAL A 224 -1.53 -26.96 7.29
CA VAL A 224 -2.66 -27.54 8.03
C VAL A 224 -2.85 -29.02 7.69
N ILE A 225 -2.75 -29.41 6.42
CA ILE A 225 -2.87 -30.83 5.99
C ILE A 225 -1.75 -31.66 6.62
N MET A 226 -0.51 -31.19 6.54
CA MET A 226 0.65 -31.92 7.06
C MET A 226 0.63 -32.07 8.59
N ASN A 227 0.00 -31.14 9.28
CA ASN A 227 -0.16 -31.17 10.74
C ASN A 227 -1.43 -31.88 11.22
N ARG A 228 -2.25 -32.50 10.35
CA ARG A 228 -3.53 -33.13 10.77
C ARG A 228 -3.33 -34.29 11.75
N LYS A 229 -2.49 -35.25 11.40
CA LYS A 229 -2.29 -36.48 12.21
C LYS A 229 -1.20 -36.33 13.27
N LYS A 230 -0.05 -35.79 12.91
CA LYS A 230 1.11 -35.57 13.76
C LYS A 230 1.62 -34.15 13.63
N ALA A 231 2.08 -33.53 14.72
CA ALA A 231 2.69 -32.22 14.68
C ALA A 231 3.96 -32.22 13.82
N ARG A 232 4.00 -31.35 12.83
CA ARG A 232 5.14 -31.13 11.92
C ARG A 232 5.44 -29.61 11.87
N PRO A 233 6.16 -29.11 12.89
CA PRO A 233 6.36 -27.65 13.07
C PRO A 233 7.05 -26.98 11.87
N ALA A 234 7.91 -27.68 11.14
CA ALA A 234 8.59 -27.15 9.96
C ALA A 234 7.63 -26.57 8.92
N TYR A 235 6.50 -27.23 8.66
CA TYR A 235 5.49 -26.70 7.71
C TYR A 235 4.78 -25.48 8.24
N THR A 236 4.52 -25.39 9.55
CA THR A 236 3.94 -24.20 10.17
C THR A 236 4.91 -23.03 10.14
N ILE A 237 6.20 -23.25 10.40
CA ILE A 237 7.24 -22.22 10.34
C ILE A 237 7.40 -21.71 8.92
N ALA A 238 7.34 -22.59 7.92
CA ALA A 238 7.47 -22.21 6.51
C ALA A 238 6.25 -21.40 6.00
N ALA A 239 5.07 -21.59 6.59
CA ALA A 239 3.84 -20.90 6.20
C ALA A 239 3.61 -19.59 6.97
N ALA A 240 4.25 -19.41 8.12
CA ALA A 240 4.07 -18.26 9.02
C ALA A 240 4.92 -17.07 8.60
#